data_f492d48697db5e0f959f0a86029438d0
#
_entry.id   f492d48697db5e0f959f0a86029438d0
#
_cell.length_a   1.000
_cell.length_b   1.000
_cell.length_c   1.000
_cell.angle_alpha   90.00
_cell.angle_beta   90.00
_cell.angle_gamma   90.00
#
_symmetry.space_group_name_H-M   'P 1'
#
loop_
_entity.id
_entity.type
_entity.pdbx_description
1 polymer ?
#
loop_
_entity_poly.entity_id
_entity_poly.type
_entity_poly.pdbx_seq_one_letter_code
_entity_poly.pdbx_strand_id
1 'polypeptide(L)'
;MHVTDDTTGLTVIRGYGELGLAEVARIAAAAARARASGRAVVLDLGRVTHLHYAGARLLGEVPGIRAAGASRYLRDLVYAGGGFGRLEFHRDVAEAVRAS
;
A
#
# COMPACT_ATOMS: atom_id res chain seq x y z
N MET A 1 4.81 -3.63 10.46
CA MET A 1 5.23 -3.07 9.16
C MET A 1 6.69 -3.41 8.90
N HIS A 2 6.97 -3.88 7.74
CA HIS A 2 8.33 -4.20 7.30
C HIS A 2 8.63 -3.48 5.99
N VAL A 3 9.72 -2.72 5.95
CA VAL A 3 10.11 -1.94 4.77
C VAL A 3 11.40 -2.51 4.19
N THR A 4 11.40 -2.80 2.91
CA THR A 4 12.57 -3.27 2.18
C THR A 4 12.84 -2.33 1.01
N ASP A 5 14.02 -1.72 0.99
CA ASP A 5 14.50 -0.91 -0.13
C ASP A 5 15.49 -1.72 -0.96
N ASP A 6 15.33 -1.71 -2.27
CA ASP A 6 16.32 -2.33 -3.15
C ASP A 6 17.19 -1.28 -3.85
N THR A 7 18.20 -1.76 -4.58
CA THR A 7 19.16 -0.92 -5.29
C THR A 7 18.63 -0.39 -6.62
N THR A 8 17.46 -0.87 -7.07
CA THR A 8 16.87 -0.49 -8.37
C THR A 8 15.85 0.64 -8.25
N GLY A 9 15.66 1.20 -7.07
CA GLY A 9 14.71 2.28 -6.85
C GLY A 9 13.30 1.81 -6.46
N LEU A 10 13.19 0.60 -5.91
CA LEU A 10 11.92 0.04 -5.43
C LEU A 10 11.91 -0.05 -3.91
N THR A 11 10.81 0.36 -3.31
CA THR A 11 10.51 0.16 -1.89
C THR A 11 9.28 -0.75 -1.78
N VAL A 12 9.41 -1.84 -1.04
CA VAL A 12 8.29 -2.72 -0.71
C VAL A 12 7.96 -2.56 0.76
N ILE A 13 6.71 -2.22 1.04
CA ILE A 13 6.20 -2.07 2.41
C ILE A 13 5.21 -3.20 2.66
N ARG A 14 5.46 -4.02 3.69
CA ARG A 14 4.59 -5.14 4.06
C ARG A 14 3.84 -4.83 5.33
N GLY A 15 2.51 -4.99 5.27
CA GLY A 15 1.65 -4.98 6.45
C GLY A 15 1.27 -6.39 6.86
N TYR A 16 0.85 -6.56 8.10
CA TYR A 16 0.46 -7.87 8.66
C TYR A 16 -0.75 -7.72 9.57
N GLY A 17 -1.69 -8.66 9.45
CA GLY A 17 -2.83 -8.76 10.33
C GLY A 17 -3.80 -7.58 10.21
N GLU A 18 -4.32 -7.13 11.33
CA GLU A 18 -5.23 -5.99 11.38
C GLU A 18 -4.43 -4.69 11.48
N LEU A 19 -4.67 -3.77 10.56
CA LEU A 19 -4.02 -2.46 10.55
C LEU A 19 -4.97 -1.41 11.09
N GLY A 20 -4.66 -0.87 12.27
CA GLY A 20 -5.36 0.27 12.84
C GLY A 20 -4.97 1.58 12.14
N LEU A 21 -5.66 2.65 12.48
CA LEU A 21 -5.44 3.96 11.85
C LEU A 21 -4.00 4.45 12.01
N ALA A 22 -3.41 4.30 13.20
CA ALA A 22 -2.03 4.74 13.45
C ALA A 22 -1.02 3.96 12.60
N GLU A 23 -1.24 2.64 12.42
CA GLU A 23 -0.36 1.82 11.60
C GLU A 23 -0.47 2.19 10.13
N VAL A 24 -1.69 2.41 9.63
CA VAL A 24 -1.90 2.86 8.26
C VAL A 24 -1.26 4.22 8.03
N ALA A 25 -1.36 5.14 8.99
CA ALA A 25 -0.72 6.44 8.90
C ALA A 25 0.82 6.32 8.78
N ARG A 26 1.42 5.40 9.53
CA ARG A 26 2.87 5.13 9.42
C ARG A 26 3.24 4.56 8.06
N ILE A 27 2.44 3.65 7.53
CA ILE A 27 2.64 3.10 6.19
C ILE A 27 2.54 4.21 5.14
N ALA A 28 1.52 5.04 5.21
CA ALA A 28 1.34 6.15 4.27
C ALA A 28 2.52 7.13 4.33
N ALA A 29 3.02 7.43 5.53
CA ALA A 29 4.17 8.30 5.70
C ALA A 29 5.46 7.68 5.11
N ALA A 30 5.68 6.39 5.32
CA ALA A 30 6.82 5.68 4.74
C ALA A 30 6.75 5.67 3.21
N ALA A 31 5.57 5.43 2.66
CA ALA A 31 5.33 5.46 1.22
C ALA A 31 5.57 6.85 0.64
N ALA A 32 5.09 7.89 1.31
CA ALA A 32 5.29 9.27 0.87
C ALA A 32 6.76 9.65 0.85
N ARG A 33 7.53 9.24 1.86
CA ARG A 33 8.98 9.49 1.91
C ARG A 33 9.71 8.77 0.77
N ALA A 34 9.35 7.52 0.50
CA ALA A 34 9.96 6.77 -0.60
C ALA A 34 9.64 7.43 -1.94
N ARG A 35 8.40 7.84 -2.16
CA ARG A 35 8.02 8.54 -3.38
C ARG A 35 8.74 9.88 -3.53
N ALA A 36 8.89 10.64 -2.44
CA ALA A 36 9.63 11.91 -2.46
C ALA A 36 11.10 11.72 -2.82
N SER A 37 11.67 10.54 -2.52
CA SER A 37 13.03 10.17 -2.93
C SER A 37 13.10 9.61 -4.35
N GLY A 38 12.02 9.64 -5.11
CA GLY A 38 11.97 9.12 -6.48
C GLY A 38 11.86 7.61 -6.56
N ARG A 39 11.52 6.92 -5.49
CA ARG A 39 11.40 5.46 -5.47
C ARG A 39 9.98 5.03 -5.84
N ALA A 40 9.86 3.92 -6.55
CA ALA A 40 8.58 3.25 -6.74
C ALA A 40 8.19 2.53 -5.44
N VAL A 41 6.90 2.48 -5.14
CA VAL A 41 6.40 1.86 -3.91
C VAL A 41 5.39 0.77 -4.23
N VAL A 42 5.64 -0.42 -3.70
CA VAL A 42 4.70 -1.53 -3.68
C VAL A 42 4.29 -1.78 -2.23
N LEU A 43 3.00 -1.76 -1.98
CA LEU A 43 2.42 -2.09 -0.68
C LEU A 43 1.92 -3.53 -0.72
N ASP A 44 2.57 -4.41 0.04
CA ASP A 44 2.18 -5.82 0.12
C ASP A 44 1.12 -6.01 1.19
N LEU A 45 -0.11 -6.30 0.76
CA LEU A 45 -1.27 -6.53 1.61
C LEU A 45 -1.66 -8.01 1.69
N GLY A 46 -0.82 -8.91 1.18
CA GLY A 46 -1.13 -10.33 1.12
C GLY A 46 -1.36 -11.00 2.47
N ARG A 47 -0.85 -10.42 3.55
CA ARG A 47 -1.03 -10.92 4.93
C ARG A 47 -1.84 -9.98 5.81
N VAL A 48 -2.43 -8.97 5.24
CA VAL A 48 -3.32 -8.05 5.95
C VAL A 48 -4.73 -8.63 5.94
N THR A 49 -5.35 -8.72 7.11
CA THR A 49 -6.69 -9.28 7.28
C THR A 49 -7.76 -8.22 7.38
N HIS A 50 -7.41 -7.03 7.85
CA HIS A 50 -8.34 -5.92 8.00
C HIS A 50 -7.57 -4.60 7.95
N LEU A 51 -8.26 -3.57 7.52
CA LEU A 51 -7.70 -2.23 7.37
C LEU A 51 -8.74 -1.23 7.87
N HIS A 52 -8.35 -0.34 8.77
CA HIS A 52 -9.26 0.71 9.22
C HIS A 52 -9.68 1.55 8.01
N TYR A 53 -10.99 1.65 7.77
CA TYR A 53 -11.48 2.26 6.53
C TYR A 53 -11.07 3.73 6.38
N ALA A 54 -10.99 4.49 7.48
CA ALA A 54 -10.50 5.87 7.43
C ALA A 54 -9.03 5.95 7.01
N GLY A 55 -8.24 4.89 7.32
CA GLY A 55 -6.85 4.79 6.90
C GLY A 55 -6.70 4.57 5.39
N ALA A 56 -7.67 3.92 4.77
CA ALA A 56 -7.65 3.69 3.32
C ALA A 56 -7.55 5.01 2.55
N ARG A 57 -8.18 6.06 3.05
CA ARG A 57 -8.09 7.39 2.45
C ARG A 57 -6.66 7.94 2.50
N LEU A 58 -5.94 7.70 3.59
CA LEU A 58 -4.53 8.13 3.73
C LEU A 58 -3.64 7.47 2.67
N LEU A 59 -3.84 6.19 2.42
CA LEU A 59 -3.11 5.48 1.36
C LEU A 59 -3.42 6.07 -0.02
N GLY A 60 -4.67 6.38 -0.27
CA GLY A 60 -5.11 6.97 -1.54
C GLY A 60 -4.56 8.38 -1.78
N GLU A 61 -4.11 9.07 -0.75
CA GLU A 61 -3.52 10.41 -0.87
C GLU A 61 -2.06 10.38 -1.34
N VAL A 62 -1.40 9.24 -1.27
CA VAL A 62 -0.02 9.10 -1.74
C VAL A 62 -0.05 8.63 -3.20
N PRO A 63 0.37 9.47 -4.16
CA PRO A 63 0.31 9.10 -5.58
C PRO A 63 1.30 8.00 -5.90
N GLY A 64 0.93 7.13 -6.83
CA GLY A 64 1.83 6.12 -7.38
C GLY A 64 2.07 4.89 -6.54
N ILE A 65 1.30 4.66 -5.47
CA ILE A 65 1.39 3.41 -4.71
C ILE A 65 0.71 2.30 -5.50
N ARG A 66 1.39 1.15 -5.60
CA ARG A 66 0.81 -0.09 -6.09
C ARG A 66 0.57 -1.03 -4.94
N ALA A 67 -0.66 -1.51 -4.77
CA ALA A 67 -1.02 -2.47 -3.74
C ALA A 67 -1.02 -3.87 -4.33
N ALA A 68 -0.42 -4.81 -3.63
CA ALA A 68 -0.29 -6.19 -4.08
C ALA A 68 -0.93 -7.16 -3.09
N GLY A 69 -1.64 -8.15 -3.61
CA GLY A 69 -2.17 -9.25 -2.82
C GLY A 69 -3.37 -8.91 -1.95
N ALA A 70 -4.00 -7.77 -2.13
CA ALA A 70 -5.18 -7.39 -1.36
C ALA A 70 -6.34 -8.35 -1.64
N SER A 71 -6.98 -8.85 -0.59
CA SER A 71 -8.21 -9.62 -0.73
C SER A 71 -9.32 -8.74 -1.31
N ARG A 72 -10.38 -9.37 -1.82
CA ARG A 72 -11.55 -8.64 -2.27
C ARG A 72 -12.12 -7.77 -1.16
N TYR A 73 -12.16 -8.30 0.05
CA TYR A 73 -12.61 -7.56 1.23
C TYR A 73 -11.81 -6.28 1.44
N LEU A 74 -10.48 -6.35 1.37
CA LEU A 74 -9.62 -5.16 1.53
C LEU A 74 -9.82 -4.16 0.41
N ARG A 75 -9.97 -4.62 -0.83
CA ARG A 75 -10.24 -3.73 -1.96
C ARG A 75 -11.56 -2.99 -1.78
N ASP A 76 -12.60 -3.70 -1.31
CA ASP A 76 -13.90 -3.09 -1.03
C ASP A 76 -13.79 -2.04 0.09
N LEU A 77 -13.01 -2.31 1.13
CA LEU A 77 -12.75 -1.34 2.19
C LEU A 77 -12.07 -0.08 1.67
N VAL A 78 -11.10 -0.24 0.78
CA VAL A 78 -10.39 0.92 0.19
C VAL A 78 -11.36 1.77 -0.62
N TYR A 79 -12.20 1.16 -1.44
CA TYR A 79 -13.22 1.90 -2.18
C TYR A 79 -14.20 2.61 -1.25
N ALA A 80 -14.69 1.94 -0.22
CA ALA A 80 -15.61 2.53 0.76
C ALA A 80 -14.96 3.68 1.54
N GLY A 81 -13.66 3.59 1.81
CA GLY A 81 -12.90 4.59 2.55
C GLY A 81 -12.45 5.80 1.73
N GLY A 82 -12.81 5.88 0.46
CA GLY A 82 -12.44 7.01 -0.39
C GLY A 82 -11.10 6.88 -1.12
N GLY A 83 -10.46 5.70 -1.07
CA GLY A 83 -9.26 5.40 -1.86
C GLY A 83 -9.54 5.12 -3.33
N PHE A 84 -10.75 5.38 -3.75
CA PHE A 84 -11.27 5.10 -5.07
C PHE A 84 -10.44 5.81 -6.17
N GLY A 85 -10.00 5.03 -7.14
CA GLY A 85 -9.31 5.54 -8.33
C GLY A 85 -7.86 5.96 -8.11
N ARG A 86 -7.33 5.89 -6.90
CA ARG A 86 -5.98 6.33 -6.60
C ARG A 86 -5.00 5.21 -6.30
N LEU A 87 -5.48 4.12 -5.75
CA LEU A 87 -4.65 2.97 -5.41
C LEU A 87 -4.78 1.93 -6.51
N GLU A 88 -3.65 1.60 -7.14
CA GLU A 88 -3.61 0.59 -8.20
C GLU A 88 -3.41 -0.78 -7.56
N PHE A 89 -4.30 -1.74 -7.86
CA PHE A 89 -4.24 -3.08 -7.29
C PHE A 89 -3.65 -4.09 -8.26
N HIS A 90 -2.78 -4.95 -7.73
CA HIS A 90 -2.17 -6.05 -8.45
C HIS A 90 -2.40 -7.36 -7.68
N ARG A 91 -2.35 -8.47 -8.39
CA ARG A 91 -2.59 -9.79 -7.81
C ARG A 91 -1.56 -10.16 -6.75
N ASP A 92 -0.30 -9.84 -7.00
CA ASP A 92 0.81 -10.14 -6.11
C ASP A 92 1.96 -9.13 -6.31
N VAL A 93 2.97 -9.25 -5.45
CA VAL A 93 4.14 -8.34 -5.49
C VAL A 93 4.86 -8.43 -6.83
N ALA A 94 5.02 -9.63 -7.39
CA ALA A 94 5.72 -9.81 -8.67
C ALA A 94 5.02 -9.04 -9.80
N GLU A 95 3.69 -9.10 -9.86
CA GLU A 95 2.92 -8.34 -10.85
C GLU A 95 3.07 -6.83 -10.64
N ALA A 96 3.00 -6.36 -9.40
CA ALA A 96 3.16 -4.95 -9.07
C ALA A 96 4.56 -4.43 -9.44
N VAL A 97 5.60 -5.23 -9.20
CA VAL A 97 6.97 -4.89 -9.56
C VAL A 97 7.13 -4.80 -11.08
N ARG A 98 6.55 -5.73 -11.82
CA ARG A 98 6.60 -5.70 -13.29
C ARG A 98 5.91 -4.47 -13.89
N ALA A 99 4.90 -3.95 -13.19
CA ALA A 99 4.17 -2.75 -13.61
C ALA A 99 4.88 -1.44 -13.26
N SER A 100 5.94 -1.52 -12.46
CA SER A 100 6.67 -0.34 -11.97
C SER A 100 7.58 0.28 -13.03
#